data_515ecdf474cb79c2ebd35fba19268293
#
_entry.id   515ecdf474cb79c2ebd35fba19268293
#
_cell.length_a   1.000
_cell.length_b   1.000
_cell.length_c   1.000
_cell.angle_alpha   90.00
_cell.angle_beta   90.00
_cell.angle_gamma   90.00
#
_symmetry.space_group_name_H-M   'P 1'
#
loop_
_entity.id
_entity.type
_entity.pdbx_description
1 polymer ?
#
loop_
_entity_poly.entity_id
_entity_poly.type
_entity_poly.pdbx_seq_one_letter_code
_entity_poly.pdbx_strand_id
1 'polypeptide(L)'
;TFLFGGDMAPGNRDTDLFALFEYKKFVPTVFVEMYRQTRSVKTHENYMEEYGTVVNKRKFDLNEIDFGMRYTHHDHHQFEGRLVYSQYNARLEYTHFQTGPIVHKPSYTYSRGFDLALLYSQDSYQRARDEVINPRGGRKISFRYDRYLNFFLDGFEYAGFLREKYKRYPYDSFYLNWIERIPVPGTAKHTLQVRGQTAIIDRWVDSFYENQLGGPAQMRGYTYYSLSGRKTLMAQALYRFPILYDVNKSMPVFHFNHMFMGLFADAGRAWNDGDITWTGKGFK
;
A
#
# COMPACT_ATOMS: atom_id res chain seq x y z
N THR A 1 -20.91 -1.56 -15.03
CA THR A 1 -19.91 -0.47 -15.22
C THR A 1 -18.67 -1.06 -15.83
N PHE A 2 -18.10 -0.36 -16.78
CA PHE A 2 -16.79 -0.70 -17.34
C PHE A 2 -15.91 0.55 -17.24
N LEU A 3 -14.71 0.40 -16.68
CA LEU A 3 -13.70 1.45 -16.58
C LEU A 3 -12.39 0.92 -17.15
N PHE A 4 -11.70 1.75 -17.90
CA PHE A 4 -10.37 1.46 -18.43
C PHE A 4 -9.53 2.72 -18.31
N GLY A 5 -8.27 2.54 -17.89
CA GLY A 5 -7.34 3.64 -17.74
C GLY A 5 -5.91 3.17 -17.83
N GLY A 6 -5.02 4.11 -17.98
CA GLY A 6 -3.58 3.83 -18.00
C GLY A 6 -2.79 5.11 -17.77
N ASP A 7 -1.59 4.94 -17.26
CA ASP A 7 -0.59 5.99 -17.08
C ASP A 7 0.73 5.57 -17.74
N MET A 8 1.50 6.55 -18.17
CA MET A 8 2.78 6.33 -18.79
C MET A 8 3.81 7.32 -18.26
N ALA A 9 4.91 6.82 -17.73
CA ALA A 9 6.06 7.62 -17.36
C ALA A 9 7.07 7.65 -18.54
N PRO A 10 7.09 8.71 -19.37
CA PRO A 10 7.84 8.72 -20.64
C PRO A 10 9.34 8.51 -20.47
N GLY A 11 9.92 9.00 -19.35
CA GLY A 11 11.36 8.90 -19.09
C GLY A 11 11.87 7.49 -18.87
N ASN A 12 11.05 6.59 -18.32
CA ASN A 12 11.42 5.22 -17.97
C ASN A 12 10.74 4.17 -18.84
N ARG A 13 9.78 4.57 -19.68
CA ARG A 13 8.86 3.67 -20.42
C ARG A 13 8.10 2.73 -19.48
N ASP A 14 7.80 3.21 -18.27
CA ASP A 14 6.96 2.49 -17.34
C ASP A 14 5.50 2.77 -17.70
N THR A 15 4.69 1.73 -17.74
CA THR A 15 3.27 1.82 -18.11
C THR A 15 2.44 1.12 -17.05
N ASP A 16 1.42 1.81 -16.59
CA ASP A 16 0.38 1.24 -15.75
C ASP A 16 -0.89 1.13 -16.56
N LEU A 17 -1.49 -0.04 -16.60
CA LEU A 17 -2.76 -0.31 -17.27
C LEU A 17 -3.73 -0.86 -16.23
N PHE A 18 -4.97 -0.42 -16.33
CA PHE A 18 -6.04 -0.81 -15.43
C PHE A 18 -7.32 -1.04 -16.24
N ALA A 19 -8.03 -2.10 -15.92
CA ALA A 19 -9.37 -2.37 -16.42
C ALA A 19 -10.24 -2.92 -15.30
N LEU A 20 -11.45 -2.38 -15.15
CA LEU A 20 -12.46 -2.83 -14.19
C LEU A 20 -13.77 -3.09 -14.90
N PHE A 21 -14.33 -4.26 -14.68
CA PHE A 21 -15.70 -4.59 -15.05
C PHE A 21 -16.51 -4.89 -13.78
N GLU A 22 -17.65 -4.20 -13.59
CA GLU A 22 -18.58 -4.43 -12.48
C GLU A 22 -19.98 -4.78 -13.00
N TYR A 23 -20.56 -5.83 -12.46
CA TYR A 23 -21.94 -6.22 -12.69
C TYR A 23 -22.78 -6.01 -11.43
N LYS A 24 -23.64 -4.97 -11.44
CA LYS A 24 -24.37 -4.46 -10.27
C LYS A 24 -25.84 -4.93 -10.19
N LYS A 25 -26.30 -5.77 -11.13
CA LYS A 25 -27.67 -6.29 -11.09
C LYS A 25 -27.89 -7.35 -10.02
N PHE A 26 -26.83 -7.99 -9.57
CA PHE A 26 -26.87 -8.92 -8.45
C PHE A 26 -26.50 -8.21 -7.14
N VAL A 27 -26.98 -8.77 -6.04
CA VAL A 27 -26.49 -8.50 -4.70
C VAL A 27 -25.91 -9.81 -4.19
N PRO A 28 -24.59 -9.91 -3.99
CA PRO A 28 -23.53 -8.88 -4.07
C PRO A 28 -23.15 -8.46 -5.50
N THR A 29 -22.55 -7.29 -5.66
CA THR A 29 -21.91 -6.85 -6.90
C THR A 29 -20.72 -7.76 -7.22
N VAL A 30 -20.67 -8.27 -8.44
CA VAL A 30 -19.52 -9.06 -8.93
C VAL A 30 -18.65 -8.16 -9.78
N PHE A 31 -17.32 -8.33 -9.66
CA PHE A 31 -16.36 -7.56 -10.44
C PHE A 31 -15.15 -8.36 -10.88
N VAL A 32 -14.53 -7.88 -11.95
CA VAL A 32 -13.22 -8.34 -12.43
C VAL A 32 -12.34 -7.11 -12.60
N GLU A 33 -11.16 -7.12 -11.99
CA GLU A 33 -10.13 -6.11 -12.13
C GLU A 33 -8.90 -6.71 -12.81
N MET A 34 -8.24 -5.95 -13.65
CA MET A 34 -6.99 -6.31 -14.29
C MET A 34 -6.01 -5.18 -14.14
N TYR A 35 -4.81 -5.49 -13.67
CA TYR A 35 -3.72 -4.54 -13.54
C TYR A 35 -2.51 -5.03 -14.30
N ARG A 36 -1.85 -4.09 -14.93
CA ARG A 36 -0.46 -4.24 -15.32
C ARG A 36 0.30 -3.02 -14.83
N GLN A 37 1.30 -3.26 -14.02
CA GLN A 37 2.12 -2.19 -13.46
C GLN A 37 3.58 -2.47 -13.75
N THR A 38 4.29 -1.47 -14.25
CA THR A 38 5.70 -1.57 -14.55
C THR A 38 6.47 -0.60 -13.67
N ARG A 39 7.53 -1.07 -13.02
CA ARG A 39 8.44 -0.25 -12.21
C ARG A 39 9.88 -0.49 -12.61
N SER A 40 10.59 0.58 -12.87
CA SER A 40 12.02 0.56 -13.17
C SER A 40 12.81 1.13 -12.01
N VAL A 41 13.75 0.35 -11.49
CA VAL A 41 14.69 0.79 -10.47
C VAL A 41 16.08 0.82 -11.05
N LYS A 42 16.72 1.99 -11.05
CA LYS A 42 18.13 2.15 -11.40
C LYS A 42 18.95 2.01 -10.12
N THR A 43 19.50 0.87 -9.87
CA THR A 43 20.46 0.67 -8.79
C THR A 43 21.85 0.84 -9.36
N HIS A 44 22.57 1.86 -8.89
CA HIS A 44 24.01 1.97 -9.12
C HIS A 44 24.70 1.17 -8.01
N GLU A 45 24.61 -0.14 -8.12
CA GLU A 45 25.42 -1.02 -7.27
C GLU A 45 26.78 -1.15 -7.96
N ASN A 46 27.76 -0.42 -7.44
CA ASN A 46 29.13 -0.61 -7.81
C ASN A 46 29.62 -1.90 -7.13
N TYR A 47 29.36 -3.05 -7.73
CA TYR A 47 30.11 -4.24 -7.41
C TYR A 47 31.52 -4.04 -7.99
N MET A 48 32.48 -3.72 -7.12
CA MET A 48 33.89 -3.90 -7.43
C MET A 48 34.17 -5.41 -7.36
N GLU A 49 33.71 -6.13 -8.36
CA GLU A 49 34.35 -7.38 -8.71
C GLU A 49 35.65 -7.06 -9.44
N GLU A 50 36.60 -7.96 -9.38
CA GLU A 50 37.94 -7.91 -10.00
C GLU A 50 37.94 -7.51 -11.48
N TYR A 51 36.79 -7.28 -12.08
CA TYR A 51 36.53 -7.23 -13.53
C TYR A 51 35.68 -6.04 -14.04
N GLY A 52 35.37 -5.03 -13.22
CA GLY A 52 34.70 -3.81 -13.72
C GLY A 52 33.39 -3.44 -13.04
N THR A 53 32.92 -2.23 -13.32
CA THR A 53 31.69 -1.66 -12.74
C THR A 53 30.47 -2.20 -13.47
N VAL A 54 29.56 -2.85 -12.76
CA VAL A 54 28.28 -3.33 -13.29
C VAL A 54 27.17 -2.33 -12.93
N VAL A 55 26.55 -1.75 -13.93
CA VAL A 55 25.36 -0.91 -13.75
C VAL A 55 24.14 -1.80 -13.92
N ASN A 56 23.39 -2.04 -12.84
CA ASN A 56 22.17 -2.83 -12.87
C ASN A 56 20.95 -1.93 -13.00
N LYS A 57 20.22 -2.10 -14.07
CA LYS A 57 18.85 -1.61 -14.20
C LYS A 57 17.92 -2.78 -13.94
N ARG A 58 17.08 -2.67 -12.92
CA ARG A 58 16.04 -3.67 -12.62
C ARG A 58 14.69 -3.13 -13.06
N LYS A 59 13.97 -3.93 -13.82
CA LYS A 59 12.60 -3.64 -14.21
C LYS A 59 11.69 -4.75 -13.72
N PHE A 60 10.60 -4.37 -13.05
CA PHE A 60 9.59 -5.29 -12.55
C PHE A 60 8.29 -5.03 -13.28
N ASP A 61 7.71 -6.09 -13.81
CA ASP A 61 6.38 -6.08 -14.41
C ASP A 61 5.45 -6.92 -13.52
N LEU A 62 4.46 -6.28 -12.87
CA LEU A 62 3.36 -6.94 -12.18
C LEU A 62 2.19 -7.08 -13.16
N ASN A 63 1.67 -8.29 -13.29
CA ASN A 63 0.39 -8.55 -13.91
C ASN A 63 -0.52 -9.17 -12.85
N GLU A 64 -1.72 -8.63 -12.70
CA GLU A 64 -2.68 -9.05 -11.69
C GLU A 64 -4.09 -9.11 -12.27
N ILE A 65 -4.83 -10.15 -11.92
CA ILE A 65 -6.23 -10.32 -12.29
C ILE A 65 -6.98 -10.68 -11.02
N ASP A 66 -7.95 -9.86 -10.66
CA ASP A 66 -8.82 -10.04 -9.51
C ASP A 66 -10.22 -10.42 -9.97
N PHE A 67 -10.76 -11.47 -9.38
CA PHE A 67 -12.17 -11.79 -9.45
C PHE A 67 -12.77 -11.64 -8.05
N GLY A 68 -13.79 -10.79 -7.90
CA GLY A 68 -14.32 -10.50 -6.58
C GLY A 68 -15.82 -10.27 -6.52
N MET A 69 -16.31 -10.30 -5.29
CA MET A 69 -17.67 -9.96 -4.93
C MET A 69 -17.67 -8.94 -3.82
N ARG A 70 -18.55 -7.93 -3.95
CA ARG A 70 -18.67 -6.83 -3.00
C ARG A 70 -20.13 -6.69 -2.56
N TYR A 71 -20.35 -6.71 -1.25
CA TYR A 71 -21.64 -6.50 -0.62
C TYR A 71 -21.59 -5.26 0.28
N THR A 72 -22.52 -4.31 0.04
CA THR A 72 -22.67 -3.11 0.87
C THR A 72 -23.94 -3.22 1.68
N HIS A 73 -23.85 -3.04 3.00
CA HIS A 73 -24.97 -3.08 3.92
C HIS A 73 -25.14 -1.71 4.57
N HIS A 74 -26.36 -1.14 4.48
CA HIS A 74 -26.73 0.16 5.05
C HIS A 74 -25.76 1.31 4.70
N ASP A 75 -25.16 1.31 3.51
CA ASP A 75 -24.23 2.32 3.00
C ASP A 75 -22.98 2.58 3.86
N HIS A 76 -22.87 1.91 4.99
CA HIS A 76 -21.77 2.10 5.96
C HIS A 76 -20.85 0.89 6.09
N HIS A 77 -21.32 -0.29 5.74
CA HIS A 77 -20.56 -1.54 5.86
C HIS A 77 -20.34 -2.14 4.49
N GLN A 78 -19.12 -2.44 4.17
CA GLN A 78 -18.76 -3.11 2.92
C GLN A 78 -17.95 -4.37 3.24
N PHE A 79 -18.40 -5.47 2.69
CA PHE A 79 -17.71 -6.75 2.72
C PHE A 79 -17.27 -7.08 1.30
N GLU A 80 -16.04 -7.54 1.15
CA GLU A 80 -15.50 -7.90 -0.15
C GLU A 80 -14.65 -9.14 -0.04
N GLY A 81 -14.84 -10.08 -0.97
CA GLY A 81 -14.00 -11.26 -1.15
C GLY A 81 -13.40 -11.23 -2.55
N ARG A 82 -12.10 -11.48 -2.65
CA ARG A 82 -11.36 -11.50 -3.93
C ARG A 82 -10.55 -12.79 -4.05
N LEU A 83 -10.52 -13.32 -5.24
CA LEU A 83 -9.50 -14.26 -5.69
C LEU A 83 -8.60 -13.51 -6.66
N VAL A 84 -7.36 -13.35 -6.27
CA VAL A 84 -6.35 -12.60 -7.01
C VAL A 84 -5.34 -13.56 -7.61
N TYR A 85 -5.05 -13.43 -8.88
CA TYR A 85 -3.88 -14.06 -9.50
C TYR A 85 -2.86 -12.99 -9.80
N SER A 86 -1.65 -13.15 -9.29
CA SER A 86 -0.55 -12.21 -9.52
C SER A 86 0.69 -12.90 -10.07
N GLN A 87 1.40 -12.20 -10.94
CA GLN A 87 2.68 -12.63 -11.49
C GLN A 87 3.64 -11.46 -11.57
N TYR A 88 4.76 -11.59 -10.87
CA TYR A 88 5.88 -10.66 -10.91
C TYR A 88 6.98 -11.19 -11.84
N ASN A 89 7.25 -10.44 -12.90
CA ASN A 89 8.38 -10.71 -13.79
C ASN A 89 9.48 -9.70 -13.51
N ALA A 90 10.71 -10.18 -13.38
CA ALA A 90 11.89 -9.36 -13.22
C ALA A 90 12.71 -9.38 -14.51
N ARG A 91 13.17 -8.21 -14.94
CA ARG A 91 14.16 -8.06 -16.02
C ARG A 91 15.36 -7.36 -15.45
N LEU A 92 16.51 -7.99 -15.59
CA LEU A 92 17.79 -7.39 -15.24
C LEU A 92 18.48 -6.89 -16.52
N GLU A 93 19.08 -5.73 -16.45
CA GLU A 93 19.97 -5.23 -17.46
C GLU A 93 21.31 -4.93 -16.79
N TYR A 94 22.34 -5.70 -17.13
CA TYR A 94 23.69 -5.49 -16.62
C TYR A 94 24.70 -5.45 -17.77
N THR A 95 25.70 -4.60 -17.59
CA THR A 95 26.77 -4.41 -18.58
C THR A 95 28.07 -4.95 -18.01
N HIS A 96 28.73 -5.82 -18.73
CA HIS A 96 30.02 -6.39 -18.38
C HIS A 96 31.13 -5.75 -19.20
N PHE A 97 32.23 -5.34 -18.57
CA PHE A 97 33.29 -4.54 -19.22
C PHE A 97 34.58 -5.30 -19.51
N GLN A 98 34.65 -6.61 -19.34
CA GLN A 98 35.90 -7.37 -19.56
C GLN A 98 36.38 -7.42 -21.04
N THR A 99 35.46 -7.44 -21.99
CA THR A 99 35.77 -7.60 -23.43
C THR A 99 35.09 -6.56 -24.31
N GLY A 100 34.61 -5.49 -23.71
CA GLY A 100 33.72 -4.49 -24.30
C GLY A 100 32.34 -4.51 -23.63
N PRO A 101 31.47 -3.51 -23.87
CA PRO A 101 30.16 -3.40 -23.20
C PRO A 101 29.21 -4.47 -23.73
N ILE A 102 29.18 -5.65 -23.12
CA ILE A 102 28.20 -6.69 -23.43
C ILE A 102 26.99 -6.48 -22.49
N VAL A 103 25.85 -6.17 -23.09
CA VAL A 103 24.59 -5.96 -22.32
C VAL A 103 23.80 -7.26 -22.27
N HIS A 104 23.64 -7.78 -21.08
CA HIS A 104 22.79 -8.95 -20.82
C HIS A 104 21.42 -8.51 -20.27
N LYS A 105 20.33 -9.10 -20.78
CA LYS A 105 18.95 -8.78 -20.39
C LYS A 105 18.14 -10.03 -20.01
N PRO A 106 18.56 -10.79 -19.00
CA PRO A 106 17.76 -11.92 -18.55
C PRO A 106 16.40 -11.47 -18.01
N SER A 107 15.37 -12.24 -18.35
CA SER A 107 14.02 -12.06 -17.84
C SER A 107 13.58 -13.36 -17.20
N TYR A 108 13.01 -13.28 -16.01
CA TYR A 108 12.50 -14.42 -15.27
C TYR A 108 11.28 -14.03 -14.43
N THR A 109 10.47 -15.02 -14.09
CA THR A 109 9.35 -14.81 -13.18
C THR A 109 9.85 -14.93 -11.75
N TYR A 110 9.81 -13.83 -10.98
CA TYR A 110 10.24 -13.81 -9.59
C TYR A 110 9.24 -14.50 -8.67
N SER A 111 7.96 -14.20 -8.82
CA SER A 111 6.88 -14.86 -8.09
C SER A 111 5.61 -14.94 -8.91
N ARG A 112 4.81 -15.95 -8.62
CA ARG A 112 3.46 -16.12 -9.15
C ARG A 112 2.60 -16.87 -8.15
N GLY A 113 1.31 -16.59 -8.13
CA GLY A 113 0.41 -17.31 -7.24
C GLY A 113 -0.99 -16.78 -7.21
N PHE A 114 -1.75 -17.36 -6.31
CA PHE A 114 -3.09 -16.92 -5.98
C PHE A 114 -3.11 -16.32 -4.58
N ASP A 115 -3.96 -15.33 -4.41
CA ASP A 115 -4.27 -14.75 -3.13
C ASP A 115 -5.79 -14.78 -2.92
N LEU A 116 -6.20 -15.21 -1.73
CA LEU A 116 -7.58 -15.09 -1.26
C LEU A 116 -7.64 -13.90 -0.30
N ALA A 117 -8.24 -12.82 -0.74
CA ALA A 117 -8.38 -11.60 0.04
C ALA A 117 -9.81 -11.44 0.58
N LEU A 118 -9.93 -11.17 1.87
CA LEU A 118 -11.16 -10.82 2.55
C LEU A 118 -11.03 -9.40 3.12
N LEU A 119 -11.91 -8.51 2.70
CA LEU A 119 -11.89 -7.12 3.09
C LEU A 119 -13.20 -6.75 3.78
N TYR A 120 -13.08 -5.99 4.84
CA TYR A 120 -14.21 -5.34 5.49
C TYR A 120 -13.89 -3.87 5.68
N SER A 121 -14.83 -3.02 5.35
CA SER A 121 -14.74 -1.60 5.65
C SER A 121 -16.03 -1.08 6.24
N GLN A 122 -15.90 -0.21 7.22
CA GLN A 122 -16.97 0.56 7.83
C GLN A 122 -16.63 2.04 7.72
N ASP A 123 -17.58 2.85 7.23
CA ASP A 123 -17.44 4.30 7.20
C ASP A 123 -18.75 4.93 7.70
N SER A 124 -18.75 5.32 8.97
CA SER A 124 -19.90 5.98 9.65
C SER A 124 -19.61 7.45 9.92
N TYR A 125 -18.73 8.09 9.15
CA TYR A 125 -18.48 9.52 9.32
C TYR A 125 -19.73 10.34 9.06
N GLN A 126 -20.06 11.20 10.02
CA GLN A 126 -21.09 12.19 9.85
C GLN A 126 -20.54 13.29 8.92
N ARG A 127 -20.95 13.24 7.67
CA ARG A 127 -20.55 14.20 6.63
C ARG A 127 -21.63 15.25 6.47
N ALA A 128 -21.60 16.31 7.25
CA ALA A 128 -22.33 17.51 6.91
C ALA A 128 -21.62 18.25 5.77
N ARG A 129 -22.39 18.94 4.92
CA ARG A 129 -21.89 19.64 3.71
C ARG A 129 -20.76 20.61 4.03
N ASP A 130 -20.78 21.23 5.21
CA ASP A 130 -19.80 22.21 5.68
C ASP A 130 -18.67 21.59 6.51
N GLU A 131 -18.70 20.27 6.74
CA GLU A 131 -17.77 19.58 7.64
C GLU A 131 -16.85 18.60 6.91
N VAL A 132 -16.72 18.71 5.59
CA VAL A 132 -15.87 17.82 4.77
C VAL A 132 -14.41 17.84 5.25
N ILE A 133 -13.92 19.02 5.66
CA ILE A 133 -12.53 19.20 6.12
C ILE A 133 -12.36 18.74 7.57
N ASN A 134 -13.36 18.93 8.43
CA ASN A 134 -13.31 18.57 9.84
C ASN A 134 -14.62 17.90 10.30
N PRO A 135 -14.89 16.65 9.87
CA PRO A 135 -16.08 15.92 10.32
C PRO A 135 -16.13 15.83 11.84
N ARG A 136 -17.30 16.11 12.42
CA ARG A 136 -17.47 16.19 13.88
C ARG A 136 -17.31 14.86 14.58
N GLY A 137 -17.73 13.78 13.96
CA GLY A 137 -17.71 12.48 14.62
C GLY A 137 -17.79 11.34 13.63
N GLY A 138 -17.70 10.14 14.15
CA GLY A 138 -17.84 8.91 13.42
C GLY A 138 -16.59 8.06 13.38
N ARG A 139 -16.74 6.89 12.79
CA ARG A 139 -15.75 5.83 12.79
C ARG A 139 -15.46 5.36 11.37
N LYS A 140 -14.19 5.07 11.11
CA LYS A 140 -13.79 4.34 9.91
C LYS A 140 -12.91 3.16 10.30
N ILE A 141 -13.33 1.97 9.90
CA ILE A 141 -12.57 0.73 10.09
C ILE A 141 -12.28 0.15 8.72
N SER A 142 -11.07 -0.33 8.52
CA SER A 142 -10.69 -1.13 7.36
C SER A 142 -9.91 -2.34 7.87
N PHE A 143 -10.42 -3.51 7.60
CA PHE A 143 -9.78 -4.78 7.88
C PHE A 143 -9.52 -5.50 6.56
N ARG A 144 -8.34 -6.12 6.43
CA ARG A 144 -7.98 -6.96 5.30
C ARG A 144 -7.25 -8.20 5.81
N TYR A 145 -7.64 -9.34 5.31
CA TYR A 145 -6.96 -10.61 5.48
C TYR A 145 -6.63 -11.17 4.11
N ASP A 146 -5.38 -11.52 3.89
CA ASP A 146 -4.91 -12.13 2.66
C ASP A 146 -4.24 -13.48 2.96
N ARG A 147 -4.67 -14.52 2.25
CA ARG A 147 -4.03 -15.83 2.22
C ARG A 147 -3.29 -16.00 0.91
N TYR A 148 -1.98 -15.81 0.94
CA TYR A 148 -1.09 -15.97 -0.21
C TYR A 148 -0.74 -17.43 -0.43
N LEU A 149 -0.97 -17.92 -1.65
CA LEU A 149 -0.59 -19.27 -2.11
C LEU A 149 0.47 -19.13 -3.21
N ASN A 150 1.57 -18.43 -2.89
CA ASN A 150 2.58 -18.02 -3.84
C ASN A 150 3.66 -19.08 -4.04
N PHE A 151 4.24 -19.01 -5.23
CA PHE A 151 5.45 -19.72 -5.63
C PHE A 151 6.53 -18.68 -5.92
N PHE A 152 7.65 -18.78 -5.22
CA PHE A 152 8.80 -17.91 -5.44
C PHE A 152 9.88 -18.66 -6.19
N LEU A 153 10.66 -17.93 -6.98
CA LEU A 153 11.84 -18.47 -7.66
C LEU A 153 12.86 -18.94 -6.59
N ASP A 154 13.19 -20.23 -6.62
CA ASP A 154 14.15 -20.88 -5.71
C ASP A 154 15.51 -21.12 -6.38
N GLY A 155 15.62 -20.77 -7.66
CA GLY A 155 16.85 -20.91 -8.45
C GLY A 155 16.59 -21.38 -9.88
N PHE A 156 17.67 -21.77 -10.54
CA PHE A 156 17.63 -22.24 -11.91
C PHE A 156 18.24 -23.64 -11.98
N GLU A 157 17.60 -24.52 -12.75
CA GLU A 157 18.07 -25.86 -13.05
C GLU A 157 18.52 -25.93 -14.51
N TYR A 158 19.63 -26.59 -14.77
CA TYR A 158 20.12 -26.79 -16.12
C TYR A 158 19.75 -28.20 -16.60
N ALA A 159 18.84 -28.25 -17.57
CA ALA A 159 18.42 -29.50 -18.25
C ALA A 159 18.55 -29.32 -19.79
N GLY A 160 19.77 -28.97 -20.28
CA GLY A 160 20.01 -28.57 -21.66
C GLY A 160 19.65 -27.11 -21.95
N PHE A 161 18.81 -26.50 -21.13
CA PHE A 161 18.49 -25.07 -21.10
C PHE A 161 18.22 -24.66 -19.63
N LEU A 162 18.32 -23.38 -19.33
CA LEU A 162 18.03 -22.84 -18.01
C LEU A 162 16.52 -22.89 -17.74
N ARG A 163 16.11 -23.66 -16.74
CA ARG A 163 14.73 -23.77 -16.31
C ARG A 163 14.55 -23.18 -14.92
N GLU A 164 13.56 -22.33 -14.75
CA GLU A 164 13.20 -21.75 -13.47
C GLU A 164 12.63 -22.81 -12.52
N LYS A 165 13.14 -22.86 -11.30
CA LYS A 165 12.66 -23.73 -10.23
C LYS A 165 11.91 -22.92 -9.21
N TYR A 166 10.71 -23.34 -8.84
CA TYR A 166 9.85 -22.63 -7.91
C TYR A 166 9.64 -23.42 -6.63
N LYS A 167 9.59 -22.69 -5.52
CA LYS A 167 9.24 -23.21 -4.21
C LYS A 167 7.92 -22.60 -3.76
N ARG A 168 6.99 -23.46 -3.33
CA ARG A 168 5.73 -23.02 -2.74
C ARG A 168 5.98 -22.41 -1.37
N TYR A 169 5.46 -21.18 -1.17
CA TYR A 169 5.62 -20.44 0.08
C TYR A 169 4.33 -19.72 0.45
N PRO A 170 3.38 -20.43 1.10
CA PRO A 170 2.13 -19.82 1.54
C PRO A 170 2.36 -19.03 2.84
N TYR A 171 1.71 -17.88 2.96
CA TYR A 171 1.71 -17.06 4.17
C TYR A 171 0.40 -16.27 4.30
N ASP A 172 0.13 -15.80 5.52
CA ASP A 172 -1.04 -15.01 5.86
C ASP A 172 -0.63 -13.57 6.18
N SER A 173 -1.44 -12.61 5.72
CA SER A 173 -1.28 -11.20 6.04
C SER A 173 -2.57 -10.64 6.62
N PHE A 174 -2.45 -9.87 7.69
CA PHE A 174 -3.55 -9.17 8.34
C PHE A 174 -3.26 -7.69 8.37
N TYR A 175 -4.24 -6.88 8.05
CA TYR A 175 -4.18 -5.44 8.13
C TYR A 175 -5.44 -4.90 8.81
N LEU A 176 -5.26 -4.04 9.80
CA LEU A 176 -6.33 -3.31 10.47
C LEU A 176 -5.97 -1.84 10.53
N ASN A 177 -6.87 -0.98 10.09
CA ASN A 177 -6.80 0.45 10.31
C ASN A 177 -8.13 0.93 10.90
N TRP A 178 -8.05 1.60 12.02
CA TRP A 178 -9.19 2.14 12.75
C TRP A 178 -8.99 3.62 12.99
N ILE A 179 -10.00 4.41 12.67
CA ILE A 179 -10.01 5.85 12.88
C ILE A 179 -11.30 6.21 13.59
N GLU A 180 -11.18 6.86 14.74
CA GLU A 180 -12.29 7.40 15.49
C GLU A 180 -12.19 8.92 15.52
N ARG A 181 -13.31 9.61 15.27
CA ARG A 181 -13.43 11.05 15.44
C ARG A 181 -14.43 11.34 16.53
N ILE A 182 -13.97 12.06 17.54
CA ILE A 182 -14.71 12.34 18.78
C ILE A 182 -14.89 13.85 18.85
N PRO A 183 -16.15 14.34 18.85
CA PRO A 183 -16.41 15.76 19.15
C PRO A 183 -16.00 16.04 20.57
N VAL A 184 -15.29 17.15 20.79
CA VAL A 184 -14.86 17.53 22.14
C VAL A 184 -16.02 18.22 22.86
N PRO A 185 -16.53 17.68 23.99
CA PRO A 185 -17.65 18.26 24.70
C PRO A 185 -17.38 19.70 25.18
N GLY A 186 -18.40 20.54 25.16
CA GLY A 186 -18.30 21.93 25.62
C GLY A 186 -17.57 22.88 24.67
N THR A 187 -17.11 22.40 23.49
CA THR A 187 -16.41 23.21 22.49
C THR A 187 -17.13 23.16 21.16
N ALA A 188 -17.27 24.34 20.51
CA ALA A 188 -17.83 24.39 19.17
C ALA A 188 -16.76 23.93 18.15
N LYS A 189 -17.06 22.86 17.39
CA LYS A 189 -16.27 22.42 16.21
C LYS A 189 -14.82 21.98 16.47
N HIS A 190 -14.52 21.63 17.72
CA HIS A 190 -13.27 20.95 18.06
C HIS A 190 -13.45 19.44 17.91
N THR A 191 -12.46 18.77 17.36
CA THR A 191 -12.48 17.32 17.17
C THR A 191 -11.16 16.70 17.57
N LEU A 192 -11.24 15.56 18.22
CA LEU A 192 -10.12 14.67 18.48
C LEU A 192 -10.24 13.47 17.53
N GLN A 193 -9.25 13.26 16.68
CA GLN A 193 -9.14 12.06 15.86
C GLN A 193 -8.08 11.15 16.48
N VAL A 194 -8.47 9.91 16.75
CA VAL A 194 -7.54 8.84 17.12
C VAL A 194 -7.48 7.84 15.99
N ARG A 195 -6.29 7.39 15.64
CA ARG A 195 -6.07 6.36 14.62
C ARG A 195 -5.14 5.29 15.17
N GLY A 196 -5.53 4.03 15.00
CA GLY A 196 -4.70 2.86 15.20
C GLY A 196 -4.53 2.10 13.88
N GLN A 197 -3.32 1.67 13.58
CA GLN A 197 -3.03 0.82 12.42
C GLN A 197 -2.11 -0.31 12.85
N THR A 198 -2.42 -1.51 12.41
CA THR A 198 -1.53 -2.67 12.58
C THR A 198 -1.53 -3.52 11.31
N ALA A 199 -0.38 -4.07 10.99
CA ALA A 199 -0.25 -5.06 9.93
C ALA A 199 0.68 -6.17 10.41
N ILE A 200 0.35 -7.42 10.07
CA ILE A 200 1.06 -8.62 10.53
C ILE A 200 1.16 -9.60 9.38
N ILE A 201 2.38 -10.09 9.13
CA ILE A 201 2.66 -11.22 8.24
C ILE A 201 3.16 -12.37 9.12
N ASP A 202 2.54 -13.55 9.01
CA ASP A 202 2.77 -14.70 9.90
C ASP A 202 4.14 -15.36 9.70
N ARG A 203 4.71 -15.28 8.49
CA ARG A 203 5.97 -15.92 8.12
C ARG A 203 7.03 -14.92 7.65
N TRP A 204 8.26 -15.39 7.56
CA TRP A 204 9.34 -14.67 6.91
C TRP A 204 9.01 -14.43 5.43
N VAL A 205 9.13 -13.21 4.99
CA VAL A 205 9.01 -12.80 3.59
C VAL A 205 10.23 -11.95 3.22
N ASP A 206 10.48 -11.83 1.92
CA ASP A 206 11.48 -10.89 1.43
C ASP A 206 11.11 -9.45 1.88
N SER A 207 12.11 -8.62 2.15
CA SER A 207 11.93 -7.23 2.57
C SER A 207 11.03 -6.41 1.64
N PHE A 208 10.94 -6.80 0.38
CA PHE A 208 10.02 -6.21 -0.61
C PHE A 208 8.53 -6.39 -0.24
N TYR A 209 8.19 -7.47 0.48
CA TYR A 209 6.82 -7.77 0.92
C TYR A 209 6.53 -7.35 2.36
N GLU A 210 7.53 -6.84 3.08
CA GLU A 210 7.33 -6.37 4.45
C GLU A 210 6.38 -5.18 4.51
N ASN A 211 5.66 -5.08 5.63
CA ASN A 211 4.84 -3.91 5.92
C ASN A 211 5.73 -2.70 6.19
N GLN A 212 5.32 -1.56 5.70
CA GLN A 212 6.09 -0.33 5.79
C GLN A 212 5.30 0.76 6.50
N LEU A 213 6.01 1.55 7.32
CA LEU A 213 5.51 2.74 7.97
C LEU A 213 6.40 3.94 7.63
N GLY A 214 5.80 5.12 7.65
CA GLY A 214 6.47 6.40 7.42
C GLY A 214 5.74 7.27 6.43
N GLY A 215 6.17 8.52 6.36
CA GLY A 215 5.59 9.53 5.50
C GLY A 215 4.40 10.28 6.10
N PRO A 216 3.98 11.40 5.46
CA PRO A 216 2.99 12.32 5.99
C PRO A 216 1.61 11.72 6.29
N ALA A 217 1.26 10.63 5.61
CA ALA A 217 -0.04 9.96 5.81
C ALA A 217 -0.05 9.02 7.02
N GLN A 218 1.11 8.59 7.50
CA GLN A 218 1.27 7.63 8.59
C GLN A 218 2.06 8.24 9.75
N MET A 219 3.36 8.42 9.60
CA MET A 219 4.24 9.00 10.63
C MET A 219 4.93 10.26 10.06
N ARG A 220 4.44 11.42 10.43
CA ARG A 220 4.80 12.71 9.82
C ARG A 220 6.24 13.14 10.04
N GLY A 221 6.86 12.69 11.13
CA GLY A 221 8.28 12.95 11.42
C GLY A 221 9.26 12.04 10.69
N TYR A 222 8.77 11.11 9.86
CA TYR A 222 9.57 10.10 9.19
C TYR A 222 9.43 10.20 7.67
N THR A 223 10.48 9.87 6.95
CA THR A 223 10.43 9.73 5.49
C THR A 223 9.55 8.55 5.09
N TYR A 224 9.08 8.53 3.84
CA TYR A 224 8.30 7.40 3.32
C TYR A 224 9.08 6.10 3.48
N TYR A 225 8.39 5.05 3.94
CA TYR A 225 8.92 3.69 4.04
C TYR A 225 10.18 3.54 4.92
N SER A 226 10.37 4.45 5.88
CA SER A 226 11.57 4.46 6.73
C SER A 226 11.60 3.36 7.78
N LEU A 227 10.46 2.78 8.10
CA LEU A 227 10.34 1.64 9.02
C LEU A 227 9.70 0.49 8.27
N SER A 228 10.36 -0.67 8.23
CA SER A 228 9.83 -1.89 7.61
C SER A 228 9.90 -3.07 8.57
N GLY A 229 8.98 -4.00 8.39
CA GLY A 229 8.95 -5.24 9.16
C GLY A 229 7.70 -6.06 8.88
N ARG A 230 7.72 -7.34 9.26
CA ARG A 230 6.56 -8.22 9.14
C ARG A 230 5.39 -7.79 10.03
N LYS A 231 5.71 -7.15 11.15
CA LYS A 231 4.74 -6.65 12.11
C LYS A 231 4.91 -5.14 12.22
N THR A 232 3.81 -4.42 12.12
CA THR A 232 3.79 -2.97 12.30
C THR A 232 2.66 -2.57 13.22
N LEU A 233 2.91 -1.56 14.04
CA LEU A 233 1.92 -0.94 14.90
C LEU A 233 2.12 0.57 14.87
N MET A 234 1.03 1.31 14.70
CA MET A 234 1.02 2.76 14.70
C MET A 234 -0.18 3.27 15.46
N ALA A 235 0.02 4.33 16.24
CA ALA A 235 -1.01 5.11 16.88
C ALA A 235 -0.81 6.58 16.58
N GLN A 236 -1.90 7.28 16.29
CA GLN A 236 -1.90 8.72 16.04
C GLN A 236 -3.02 9.39 16.81
N ALA A 237 -2.75 10.59 17.30
CA ALA A 237 -3.74 11.50 17.81
C ALA A 237 -3.65 12.84 17.07
N LEU A 238 -4.80 13.38 16.68
CA LEU A 238 -4.90 14.67 16.00
C LEU A 238 -6.04 15.47 16.59
N TYR A 239 -5.70 16.53 17.31
CA TYR A 239 -6.66 17.50 17.83
C TYR A 239 -6.78 18.66 16.86
N ARG A 240 -7.99 18.91 16.36
CA ARG A 240 -8.30 20.02 15.45
C ARG A 240 -9.25 21.01 16.12
N PHE A 241 -8.96 22.29 15.92
CA PHE A 241 -9.78 23.39 16.40
C PHE A 241 -9.82 24.55 15.39
N PRO A 242 -10.94 25.28 15.31
CA PRO A 242 -11.04 26.44 14.43
C PRO A 242 -10.25 27.63 15.02
N ILE A 243 -9.45 28.28 14.19
CA ILE A 243 -8.87 29.60 14.47
C ILE A 243 -9.83 30.68 14.00
N LEU A 244 -10.36 30.49 12.79
CA LEU A 244 -11.35 31.37 12.18
C LEU A 244 -12.50 30.49 11.67
N TYR A 245 -13.70 30.92 12.00
CA TYR A 245 -14.89 30.22 11.61
C TYR A 245 -15.95 31.20 11.12
N ASP A 246 -16.61 30.85 10.00
CA ASP A 246 -17.71 31.61 9.39
C ASP A 246 -17.37 33.06 9.02
N VAL A 247 -16.14 33.26 8.51
CA VAL A 247 -15.62 34.57 8.13
C VAL A 247 -16.29 35.09 6.85
N ASN A 248 -16.67 34.20 5.97
CA ASN A 248 -17.43 34.43 4.72
C ASN A 248 -16.91 35.61 3.89
N LYS A 249 -15.59 35.70 3.70
CA LYS A 249 -14.92 36.74 2.90
C LYS A 249 -14.57 36.23 1.51
N SER A 250 -15.13 36.89 0.48
CA SER A 250 -14.75 36.68 -0.90
C SER A 250 -13.62 37.62 -1.31
N MET A 251 -12.60 37.05 -1.94
CA MET A 251 -11.52 37.75 -2.62
C MET A 251 -11.58 37.43 -4.12
N PRO A 252 -10.93 38.20 -5.01
CA PRO A 252 -11.08 38.01 -6.46
C PRO A 252 -10.78 36.59 -6.96
N VAL A 253 -9.95 35.82 -6.24
CA VAL A 253 -9.45 34.50 -6.66
C VAL A 253 -9.92 33.37 -5.74
N PHE A 254 -10.32 33.66 -4.50
CA PHE A 254 -10.73 32.65 -3.52
C PHE A 254 -11.75 33.18 -2.50
N HIS A 255 -12.57 32.28 -2.01
CA HIS A 255 -13.51 32.53 -0.92
C HIS A 255 -12.97 31.95 0.38
N PHE A 256 -12.78 32.80 1.39
CA PHE A 256 -12.25 32.43 2.68
C PHE A 256 -13.36 32.30 3.71
N ASN A 257 -13.61 31.09 4.21
CA ASN A 257 -14.69 30.83 5.15
C ASN A 257 -14.19 30.30 6.50
N HIS A 258 -13.29 29.30 6.49
CA HIS A 258 -12.87 28.61 7.69
C HIS A 258 -11.35 28.42 7.70
N MET A 259 -10.76 28.53 8.89
CA MET A 259 -9.37 28.18 9.14
C MET A 259 -9.27 27.29 10.37
N PHE A 260 -8.70 26.10 10.20
CA PHE A 260 -8.48 25.14 11.30
C PHE A 260 -6.99 25.00 11.56
N MET A 261 -6.66 24.79 12.82
CA MET A 261 -5.33 24.36 13.26
C MET A 261 -5.41 22.95 13.83
N GLY A 262 -4.32 22.19 13.74
CA GLY A 262 -4.23 20.86 14.29
C GLY A 262 -2.94 20.64 15.06
N LEU A 263 -3.07 20.04 16.24
CA LEU A 263 -1.96 19.48 17.00
C LEU A 263 -1.98 17.97 16.81
N PHE A 264 -0.84 17.36 16.54
CA PHE A 264 -0.77 15.92 16.33
C PHE A 264 0.37 15.28 17.10
N ALA A 265 0.19 14.00 17.41
CA ALA A 265 1.21 13.12 17.94
C ALA A 265 1.10 11.77 17.23
N ASP A 266 2.23 11.25 16.79
CA ASP A 266 2.32 9.97 16.10
C ASP A 266 3.35 9.09 16.82
N ALA A 267 3.04 7.80 17.02
CA ALA A 267 3.94 6.80 17.56
C ALA A 267 3.80 5.51 16.75
N GLY A 268 4.91 4.85 16.45
CA GLY A 268 4.86 3.60 15.69
C GLY A 268 6.13 2.79 15.79
N ARG A 269 5.99 1.52 15.42
CA ARG A 269 7.06 0.54 15.41
C ARG A 269 6.85 -0.46 14.29
N ALA A 270 7.97 -0.90 13.68
CA ALA A 270 8.05 -2.06 12.80
C ALA A 270 9.08 -3.04 13.36
N TRP A 271 8.81 -4.35 13.25
CA TRP A 271 9.73 -5.39 13.74
C TRP A 271 9.48 -6.74 13.05
N ASN A 272 10.49 -7.58 13.03
CA ASN A 272 10.44 -8.90 12.41
C ASN A 272 10.23 -10.02 13.42
N ASP A 273 10.91 -9.98 14.57
CA ASP A 273 10.88 -11.02 15.58
C ASP A 273 10.70 -10.46 16.99
N GLY A 274 10.28 -11.31 17.90
CA GLY A 274 10.13 -11.01 19.32
C GLY A 274 8.77 -10.50 19.74
N ASP A 275 8.56 -10.44 21.05
CA ASP A 275 7.34 -9.93 21.67
C ASP A 275 7.28 -8.39 21.60
N ILE A 276 6.07 -7.86 21.65
CA ILE A 276 5.85 -6.43 21.83
C ILE A 276 6.29 -6.06 23.25
N THR A 277 7.53 -5.61 23.38
CA THR A 277 7.99 -5.06 24.66
C THR A 277 7.54 -3.60 24.76
N TRP A 278 6.64 -3.32 25.69
CA TRP A 278 6.13 -1.97 25.98
C TRP A 278 7.17 -1.07 26.69
N THR A 279 8.39 -1.55 26.88
CA THR A 279 9.48 -0.73 27.38
C THR A 279 9.89 0.26 26.31
N GLY A 280 9.81 1.56 26.59
CA GLY A 280 9.98 2.67 25.64
C GLY A 280 11.24 2.73 24.78
N LYS A 281 12.07 1.67 24.77
CA LYS A 281 13.28 1.52 23.94
C LYS A 281 13.02 1.09 22.50
N GLY A 282 11.78 0.87 22.10
CA GLY A 282 11.44 0.42 20.74
C GLY A 282 10.40 1.24 20.01
N PHE A 283 9.82 2.26 20.64
CA PHE A 283 8.92 3.20 20.01
C PHE A 283 9.71 4.48 19.65
N LYS A 284 9.64 4.86 18.41
CA LYS A 284 10.19 6.12 17.88
C LYS A 284 9.08 7.01 17.40
#